data_652fe1dab1191e34285145b301cbbebe
#
_entry.id   652fe1dab1191e34285145b301cbbebe
#
_cell.length_a   1.000
_cell.length_b   1.000
_cell.length_c   1.000
_cell.angle_alpha   90.00
_cell.angle_beta   90.00
_cell.angle_gamma   90.00
#
_symmetry.space_group_name_H-M   'P 1'
#
loop_
_entity.id
_entity.type
_entity.pdbx_description
1 polymer ?
#
loop_
_entity_poly.entity_id
_entity_poly.type
_entity_poly.pdbx_seq_one_letter_code
_entity_poly.pdbx_strand_id
1 'polypeptide(L)'
;MSTPIQKILFGSPGTGKSHRIDQKIIPNVLKIDIGRTPQNIIKTVFHPEYTYGDFIGKLMPITRSGKVEYNFYEGHFLRALAQAYKNIISSYDHKENKIEDTDIENVVLIIDEINRGNSAAIFGSVFQLLDRDDSGWSSYYISINEIEFIKILELIGVEFSYDSHGKVDKYELKPHGSVKLKTFQEKLSFLNFDLINRTIKIPPNLSIVATMNTSDSSIYYMDSAFKRRWEWEFIDIDSKSICFEGIAFKSRPDWEGFIEKLNAFIKSNHKSIRGIEDKQVGYYFIKGDEIKKSCIQNKLMFFLWDSVFNRDKKPLVSLLYGDKNKEHELITFGDFAQQVDTFIEKIKSF
;
A
#
# COMPACT_ATOMS: atom_id res chain seq x y z
N MET A 1 -13.50 1.07 13.78
CA MET A 1 -12.76 0.76 12.54
C MET A 1 -11.46 0.05 12.87
N SER A 2 -11.04 -0.96 12.12
CA SER A 2 -9.67 -1.49 12.20
C SER A 2 -8.70 -0.49 11.57
N THR A 3 -7.45 -0.45 12.06
CA THR A 3 -6.39 0.33 11.42
C THR A 3 -6.16 -0.19 9.99
N PRO A 4 -6.11 0.68 8.97
CA PRO A 4 -5.88 0.23 7.60
C PRO A 4 -4.54 -0.48 7.46
N ILE A 5 -4.52 -1.54 6.67
CA ILE A 5 -3.30 -2.30 6.38
C ILE A 5 -2.80 -1.88 5.00
N GLN A 6 -1.50 -1.62 4.89
CA GLN A 6 -0.80 -1.38 3.64
C GLN A 6 0.45 -2.23 3.64
N LYS A 7 0.34 -3.48 3.14
CA LYS A 7 1.31 -4.52 3.39
C LYS A 7 1.65 -5.34 2.15
N ILE A 8 2.94 -5.68 2.00
CA ILE A 8 3.42 -6.65 1.01
C ILE A 8 3.87 -7.92 1.72
N LEU A 9 3.24 -9.05 1.38
CA LEU A 9 3.70 -10.38 1.77
C LEU A 9 4.70 -10.86 0.71
N PHE A 10 5.92 -11.17 1.13
CA PHE A 10 6.98 -11.58 0.20
C PHE A 10 7.64 -12.89 0.64
N GLY A 11 8.24 -13.59 -0.31
CA GLY A 11 8.90 -14.88 -0.09
C GLY A 11 8.93 -15.71 -1.36
N SER A 12 9.45 -16.94 -1.26
CA SER A 12 9.54 -17.85 -2.40
C SER A 12 8.17 -18.23 -2.98
N PRO A 13 8.07 -18.66 -4.24
CA PRO A 13 6.82 -19.18 -4.79
C PRO A 13 6.29 -20.36 -3.97
N GLY A 14 4.97 -20.47 -3.84
CA GLY A 14 4.34 -21.60 -3.15
C GLY A 14 4.34 -21.54 -1.61
N THR A 15 4.83 -20.47 -0.98
CA THR A 15 4.86 -20.32 0.48
C THR A 15 3.52 -19.96 1.13
N GLY A 16 2.42 -19.95 0.36
CA GLY A 16 1.08 -19.71 0.91
C GLY A 16 0.72 -18.23 1.14
N LYS A 17 1.39 -17.28 0.50
CA LYS A 17 1.13 -15.83 0.63
C LYS A 17 -0.34 -15.46 0.38
N SER A 18 -0.90 -15.84 -0.78
CA SER A 18 -2.30 -15.55 -1.12
C SER A 18 -3.27 -16.30 -0.22
N HIS A 19 -2.97 -17.54 0.16
CA HIS A 19 -3.76 -18.30 1.14
C HIS A 19 -3.81 -17.58 2.50
N ARG A 20 -2.70 -17.00 2.95
CA ARG A 20 -2.65 -16.22 4.19
C ARG A 20 -3.50 -14.97 4.12
N ILE A 21 -3.56 -14.30 2.97
CA ILE A 21 -4.45 -13.16 2.75
C ILE A 21 -5.90 -13.63 2.90
N ASP A 22 -6.30 -14.67 2.17
CA ASP A 22 -7.68 -15.14 2.13
C ASP A 22 -8.16 -15.73 3.46
N GLN A 23 -7.32 -16.48 4.18
CA GLN A 23 -7.73 -17.20 5.38
C GLN A 23 -7.46 -16.47 6.71
N LYS A 24 -6.53 -15.48 6.71
CA LYS A 24 -6.16 -14.80 7.94
C LYS A 24 -6.39 -13.30 7.88
N ILE A 25 -5.89 -12.61 6.83
CA ILE A 25 -5.95 -11.15 6.78
C ILE A 25 -7.39 -10.68 6.55
N ILE A 26 -8.06 -11.19 5.54
CA ILE A 26 -9.43 -10.77 5.20
C ILE A 26 -10.40 -11.02 6.37
N PRO A 27 -10.57 -12.26 6.89
CA PRO A 27 -11.59 -12.52 7.91
C PRO A 27 -11.19 -12.04 9.30
N ASN A 28 -9.94 -12.22 9.72
CA ASN A 28 -9.56 -12.03 11.12
C ASN A 28 -9.03 -10.63 11.41
N VAL A 29 -8.28 -10.03 10.48
CA VAL A 29 -7.66 -8.71 10.68
C VAL A 29 -8.55 -7.61 10.14
N LEU A 30 -9.02 -7.74 8.89
CA LEU A 30 -9.90 -6.77 8.26
C LEU A 30 -11.38 -6.98 8.62
N LYS A 31 -11.73 -8.12 9.18
CA LYS A 31 -13.11 -8.47 9.57
C LYS A 31 -14.11 -8.34 8.40
N ILE A 32 -13.68 -8.68 7.18
CA ILE A 32 -14.53 -8.70 5.99
C ILE A 32 -15.16 -10.07 5.88
N ASP A 33 -16.49 -10.12 5.87
CA ASP A 33 -17.24 -11.36 5.64
C ASP A 33 -17.37 -11.61 4.12
N ILE A 34 -16.61 -12.59 3.63
CA ILE A 34 -16.56 -12.93 2.20
C ILE A 34 -17.94 -13.35 1.67
N GLY A 35 -18.76 -13.99 2.50
CA GLY A 35 -20.10 -14.45 2.12
C GLY A 35 -21.14 -13.33 2.04
N ARG A 36 -21.03 -12.32 2.90
CA ARG A 36 -21.98 -11.21 2.98
C ARG A 36 -21.58 -10.01 2.14
N THR A 37 -20.28 -9.70 2.09
CA THR A 37 -19.77 -8.49 1.45
C THR A 37 -18.63 -8.78 0.44
N PRO A 38 -18.84 -9.66 -0.55
CA PRO A 38 -17.83 -9.99 -1.55
C PRO A 38 -17.39 -8.77 -2.37
N GLN A 39 -18.24 -7.75 -2.53
CA GLN A 39 -17.93 -6.48 -3.18
C GLN A 39 -16.84 -5.67 -2.48
N ASN A 40 -16.58 -5.94 -1.20
CA ASN A 40 -15.54 -5.27 -0.43
C ASN A 40 -14.13 -5.87 -0.68
N ILE A 41 -14.03 -6.90 -1.51
CA ILE A 41 -12.77 -7.55 -1.87
C ILE A 41 -12.51 -7.37 -3.36
N ILE A 42 -11.56 -6.53 -3.70
CA ILE A 42 -11.15 -6.27 -5.07
C ILE A 42 -9.78 -6.91 -5.28
N LYS A 43 -9.67 -7.81 -6.27
CA LYS A 43 -8.43 -8.52 -6.59
C LYS A 43 -7.92 -8.16 -7.97
N THR A 44 -6.61 -8.02 -8.10
CA THR A 44 -5.92 -7.88 -9.38
C THR A 44 -4.56 -8.56 -9.33
N VAL A 45 -3.98 -8.80 -10.51
CA VAL A 45 -2.63 -9.37 -10.67
C VAL A 45 -1.84 -8.44 -11.55
N PHE A 46 -0.66 -8.03 -11.09
CA PHE A 46 0.24 -7.25 -11.94
C PHE A 46 1.00 -8.17 -12.90
N HIS A 47 1.19 -7.68 -14.12
CA HIS A 47 1.95 -8.33 -15.18
C HIS A 47 2.66 -7.24 -16.02
N PRO A 48 3.63 -7.57 -16.89
CA PRO A 48 4.42 -6.58 -17.61
C PRO A 48 3.63 -5.55 -18.42
N GLU A 49 2.45 -5.93 -18.92
CA GLU A 49 1.57 -5.07 -19.73
C GLU A 49 0.48 -4.35 -18.89
N TYR A 50 0.44 -4.55 -17.56
CA TYR A 50 -0.52 -3.89 -16.70
C TYR A 50 -0.16 -2.41 -16.56
N THR A 51 -1.11 -1.53 -16.81
CA THR A 51 -0.90 -0.08 -16.93
C THR A 51 -1.64 0.72 -15.87
N TYR A 52 -1.34 2.02 -15.77
CA TYR A 52 -2.13 2.99 -15.00
C TYR A 52 -3.62 2.95 -15.40
N GLY A 53 -3.92 2.80 -16.70
CA GLY A 53 -5.29 2.70 -17.19
C GLY A 53 -6.03 1.43 -16.71
N ASP A 54 -5.33 0.32 -16.47
CA ASP A 54 -5.93 -0.89 -15.90
C ASP A 54 -6.16 -0.74 -14.38
N PHE A 55 -5.37 0.11 -13.74
CA PHE A 55 -5.43 0.36 -12.31
C PHE A 55 -6.46 1.42 -11.93
N ILE A 56 -6.46 2.55 -12.62
CA ILE A 56 -7.37 3.68 -12.40
C ILE A 56 -8.60 3.59 -13.30
N GLY A 57 -8.40 3.46 -14.58
CA GLY A 57 -9.44 3.37 -15.59
C GLY A 57 -9.02 3.95 -16.93
N LYS A 58 -9.75 3.62 -17.96
CA LYS A 58 -9.47 4.04 -19.33
C LYS A 58 -10.73 4.24 -20.16
N LEU A 59 -10.69 5.19 -21.08
CA LEU A 59 -11.72 5.36 -22.12
C LEU A 59 -11.57 4.26 -23.17
N MET A 60 -12.65 3.57 -23.45
CA MET A 60 -12.69 2.54 -24.49
C MET A 60 -13.89 2.77 -25.41
N PRO A 61 -13.71 2.62 -26.74
CA PRO A 61 -14.81 2.67 -27.68
C PRO A 61 -15.67 1.41 -27.59
N ILE A 62 -16.98 1.60 -27.61
CA ILE A 62 -17.97 0.52 -27.74
C ILE A 62 -18.87 0.82 -28.93
N THR A 63 -19.13 -0.18 -29.77
CA THR A 63 -20.12 -0.05 -30.83
C THR A 63 -21.47 -0.55 -30.34
N ARG A 64 -22.45 0.37 -30.25
CA ARG A 64 -23.85 0.04 -29.95
C ARG A 64 -24.74 0.53 -31.09
N SER A 65 -25.58 -0.38 -31.63
CA SER A 65 -26.51 -0.04 -32.70
C SER A 65 -25.85 0.71 -33.90
N GLY A 66 -24.61 0.32 -34.26
CA GLY A 66 -23.88 0.93 -35.37
C GLY A 66 -23.23 2.29 -35.06
N LYS A 67 -23.33 2.80 -33.82
CA LYS A 67 -22.67 4.04 -33.37
C LYS A 67 -21.52 3.68 -32.42
N VAL A 68 -20.41 4.42 -32.56
CA VAL A 68 -19.27 4.31 -31.61
C VAL A 68 -19.53 5.26 -30.46
N GLU A 69 -19.57 4.71 -29.27
CA GLU A 69 -19.66 5.44 -28.00
C GLU A 69 -18.36 5.24 -27.22
N TYR A 70 -17.92 6.26 -26.50
CA TYR A 70 -16.75 6.15 -25.63
C TYR A 70 -17.22 6.05 -24.18
N ASN A 71 -16.89 4.94 -23.52
CA ASN A 71 -17.18 4.73 -22.11
C ASN A 71 -15.89 4.66 -21.30
N PHE A 72 -15.91 5.26 -20.12
CA PHE A 72 -14.83 5.12 -19.17
C PHE A 72 -15.04 3.86 -18.31
N TYR A 73 -14.09 2.95 -18.38
CA TYR A 73 -14.07 1.71 -17.60
C TYR A 73 -13.13 1.91 -16.41
N GLU A 74 -13.71 1.82 -15.22
CA GLU A 74 -12.99 1.93 -13.97
C GLU A 74 -12.01 0.77 -13.76
N GLY A 75 -10.79 1.10 -13.32
CA GLY A 75 -9.77 0.13 -12.91
C GLY A 75 -9.97 -0.36 -11.47
N HIS A 76 -9.13 -1.29 -11.07
CA HIS A 76 -9.27 -1.97 -9.79
C HIS A 76 -9.11 -1.04 -8.58
N PHE A 77 -8.17 -0.07 -8.64
CA PHE A 77 -8.01 0.92 -7.56
C PHE A 77 -9.23 1.83 -7.43
N LEU A 78 -9.73 2.34 -8.56
CA LEU A 78 -10.89 3.23 -8.55
C LEU A 78 -12.13 2.54 -7.99
N ARG A 79 -12.34 1.26 -8.36
CA ARG A 79 -13.42 0.42 -7.80
C ARG A 79 -13.28 0.26 -6.29
N ALA A 80 -12.08 -0.06 -5.81
CA ALA A 80 -11.81 -0.24 -4.38
C ALA A 80 -12.03 1.07 -3.61
N LEU A 81 -11.55 2.19 -4.15
CA LEU A 81 -11.72 3.51 -3.57
C LEU A 81 -13.20 3.92 -3.49
N ALA A 82 -13.93 3.75 -4.58
CA ALA A 82 -15.36 4.06 -4.63
C ALA A 82 -16.16 3.17 -3.67
N GLN A 83 -15.86 1.87 -3.59
CA GLN A 83 -16.52 0.97 -2.63
C GLN A 83 -16.25 1.40 -1.18
N ALA A 84 -15.03 1.83 -0.86
CA ALA A 84 -14.70 2.32 0.47
C ALA A 84 -15.46 3.61 0.82
N TYR A 85 -15.56 4.56 -0.11
CA TYR A 85 -16.40 5.75 0.06
C TYR A 85 -17.87 5.40 0.23
N LYS A 86 -18.38 4.46 -0.57
CA LYS A 86 -19.78 4.00 -0.47
C LYS A 86 -20.08 3.41 0.91
N ASN A 87 -19.16 2.62 1.45
CA ASN A 87 -19.32 2.06 2.80
C ASN A 87 -19.31 3.14 3.89
N ILE A 88 -18.51 4.19 3.71
CA ILE A 88 -18.56 5.36 4.63
C ILE A 88 -19.92 6.06 4.53
N ILE A 89 -20.40 6.36 3.31
CA ILE A 89 -21.69 7.02 3.09
C ILE A 89 -22.81 6.24 3.75
N SER A 90 -22.80 4.91 3.63
CA SER A 90 -23.83 4.04 4.22
C SER A 90 -23.86 4.06 5.75
N SER A 91 -22.84 4.60 6.42
CA SER A 91 -22.78 4.76 7.87
C SER A 91 -23.27 6.13 8.36
N TYR A 92 -23.74 7.00 7.46
CA TYR A 92 -24.29 8.31 7.77
C TYR A 92 -25.77 8.40 7.35
N ASP A 93 -26.56 9.08 8.16
CA ASP A 93 -27.96 9.35 7.86
C ASP A 93 -28.12 10.52 6.87
N HIS A 94 -29.35 10.81 6.47
CA HIS A 94 -29.68 11.92 5.56
C HIS A 94 -29.44 13.34 6.16
N LYS A 95 -29.15 13.41 7.46
CA LYS A 95 -28.77 14.66 8.17
C LYS A 95 -27.28 14.75 8.42
N GLU A 96 -26.49 13.88 7.80
CA GLU A 96 -25.03 13.81 7.92
C GLU A 96 -24.53 13.43 9.33
N ASN A 97 -25.42 12.85 10.15
CA ASN A 97 -25.02 12.30 11.43
C ASN A 97 -24.56 10.86 11.23
N LYS A 98 -23.47 10.49 11.87
CA LYS A 98 -23.06 9.09 11.91
C LYS A 98 -24.14 8.28 12.62
N ILE A 99 -24.61 7.22 11.99
CA ILE A 99 -25.60 6.31 12.56
C ILE A 99 -24.94 5.59 13.73
N GLU A 100 -25.56 5.71 14.93
CA GLU A 100 -25.06 5.02 16.13
C GLU A 100 -25.02 3.51 15.91
N ASP A 101 -24.03 2.86 16.51
CA ASP A 101 -23.78 1.42 16.41
C ASP A 101 -23.50 0.85 14.98
N THR A 102 -23.26 1.73 14.01
CA THR A 102 -22.88 1.27 12.66
C THR A 102 -21.36 1.33 12.49
N ASP A 103 -20.75 0.16 12.38
CA ASP A 103 -19.34 0.05 11.96
C ASP A 103 -19.22 0.28 10.45
N ILE A 104 -18.26 1.11 10.07
CA ILE A 104 -17.91 1.28 8.65
C ILE A 104 -17.24 0.00 8.15
N GLU A 105 -17.83 -0.62 7.14
CA GLU A 105 -17.29 -1.83 6.54
C GLU A 105 -15.94 -1.56 5.86
N ASN A 106 -14.97 -2.43 6.12
CA ASN A 106 -13.67 -2.38 5.50
C ASN A 106 -13.71 -2.90 4.05
N VAL A 107 -12.81 -2.37 3.24
CA VAL A 107 -12.56 -2.78 1.86
C VAL A 107 -11.09 -3.15 1.72
N VAL A 108 -10.79 -4.13 0.88
CA VAL A 108 -9.41 -4.52 0.57
C VAL A 108 -9.18 -4.57 -0.93
N LEU A 109 -8.10 -3.91 -1.37
CA LEU A 109 -7.51 -4.10 -2.68
C LEU A 109 -6.34 -5.09 -2.54
N ILE A 110 -6.44 -6.22 -3.23
CA ILE A 110 -5.41 -7.26 -3.26
C ILE A 110 -4.70 -7.19 -4.60
N ILE A 111 -3.37 -7.06 -4.54
CA ILE A 111 -2.51 -7.00 -5.72
C ILE A 111 -1.57 -8.20 -5.67
N ASP A 112 -1.85 -9.22 -6.46
CA ASP A 112 -0.93 -10.34 -6.61
C ASP A 112 0.23 -9.96 -7.55
N GLU A 113 1.42 -10.44 -7.24
CA GLU A 113 2.64 -10.26 -8.04
C GLU A 113 2.98 -8.77 -8.30
N ILE A 114 2.95 -7.94 -7.27
CA ILE A 114 3.13 -6.48 -7.39
C ILE A 114 4.42 -6.07 -8.12
N ASN A 115 5.46 -6.89 -8.09
CA ASN A 115 6.75 -6.66 -8.74
C ASN A 115 6.84 -7.18 -10.18
N ARG A 116 5.81 -7.84 -10.71
CA ARG A 116 5.78 -8.29 -12.12
C ARG A 116 5.32 -7.20 -13.09
N GLY A 117 4.78 -6.11 -12.60
CA GLY A 117 4.50 -4.89 -13.34
C GLY A 117 5.35 -3.73 -12.85
N ASN A 118 5.46 -2.68 -13.64
CA ASN A 118 6.13 -1.44 -13.22
C ASN A 118 5.25 -0.70 -12.20
N SER A 119 5.35 -1.08 -10.93
CA SER A 119 4.48 -0.57 -9.87
C SER A 119 4.50 0.96 -9.74
N ALA A 120 5.66 1.60 -9.95
CA ALA A 120 5.76 3.06 -9.90
C ALA A 120 4.93 3.72 -11.02
N ALA A 121 4.99 3.19 -12.23
CA ALA A 121 4.19 3.69 -13.37
C ALA A 121 2.70 3.35 -13.22
N ILE A 122 2.37 2.15 -12.72
CA ILE A 122 1.00 1.69 -12.51
C ILE A 122 0.29 2.56 -11.46
N PHE A 123 0.95 2.86 -10.34
CA PHE A 123 0.39 3.73 -9.31
C PHE A 123 0.35 5.20 -9.76
N GLY A 124 1.33 5.67 -10.55
CA GLY A 124 1.39 7.04 -11.01
C GLY A 124 1.24 8.06 -9.85
N SER A 125 0.31 9.00 -9.98
CA SER A 125 0.02 10.01 -8.94
C SER A 125 -0.58 9.41 -7.66
N VAL A 126 -1.28 8.28 -7.73
CA VAL A 126 -1.88 7.57 -6.57
C VAL A 126 -0.83 7.16 -5.56
N PHE A 127 0.41 7.01 -5.99
CA PHE A 127 1.55 6.73 -5.14
C PHE A 127 1.65 7.69 -3.92
N GLN A 128 1.32 8.97 -4.08
CA GLN A 128 1.35 9.93 -2.97
C GLN A 128 0.30 9.65 -1.90
N LEU A 129 -0.81 9.01 -2.28
CA LEU A 129 -1.89 8.66 -1.37
C LEU A 129 -1.53 7.51 -0.41
N LEU A 130 -0.45 6.78 -0.69
CA LEU A 130 0.04 5.70 0.16
C LEU A 130 0.66 6.18 1.48
N ASP A 131 1.00 7.46 1.62
CA ASP A 131 1.37 8.03 2.92
C ASP A 131 0.10 8.28 3.73
N ARG A 132 -0.05 7.58 4.87
CA ARG A 132 -1.21 7.68 5.76
C ARG A 132 -0.86 8.49 6.99
N ASP A 133 -1.84 9.25 7.48
CA ASP A 133 -1.80 9.91 8.79
C ASP A 133 -2.30 8.98 9.91
N ASP A 134 -2.26 9.48 11.15
CA ASP A 134 -2.67 8.70 12.33
C ASP A 134 -4.16 8.34 12.35
N SER A 135 -4.99 9.07 11.61
CA SER A 135 -6.42 8.76 11.43
C SER A 135 -6.66 7.67 10.37
N GLY A 136 -5.61 7.26 9.65
CA GLY A 136 -5.66 6.29 8.58
C GLY A 136 -6.06 6.85 7.22
N TRP A 137 -6.36 8.15 7.10
CA TRP A 137 -6.52 8.83 5.81
C TRP A 137 -5.17 9.04 5.11
N SER A 138 -5.18 9.20 3.78
CA SER A 138 -3.99 9.70 3.09
C SER A 138 -3.57 11.04 3.65
N SER A 139 -2.27 11.21 4.00
CA SER A 139 -1.71 12.49 4.46
C SER A 139 -1.83 13.57 3.38
N TYR A 140 -1.73 13.18 2.12
CA TYR A 140 -1.82 14.04 0.96
C TYR A 140 -3.10 13.74 0.18
N TYR A 141 -3.48 14.69 -0.67
CA TYR A 141 -4.51 14.50 -1.69
C TYR A 141 -3.87 14.59 -3.07
N ILE A 142 -4.54 14.02 -4.07
CA ILE A 142 -4.20 14.22 -5.47
C ILE A 142 -5.40 14.75 -6.23
N SER A 143 -5.16 15.58 -7.25
CA SER A 143 -6.18 15.94 -8.23
C SER A 143 -6.21 14.89 -9.32
N ILE A 144 -7.41 14.51 -9.72
CA ILE A 144 -7.67 13.59 -10.83
C ILE A 144 -8.43 14.31 -11.94
N ASN A 145 -8.47 13.71 -13.12
CA ASN A 145 -9.22 14.31 -14.22
C ASN A 145 -10.74 14.22 -13.99
N GLU A 146 -11.49 15.03 -14.75
CA GLU A 146 -12.93 15.14 -14.58
C GLU A 146 -13.66 13.82 -14.82
N ILE A 147 -13.24 13.05 -15.83
CA ILE A 147 -13.88 11.78 -16.19
C ILE A 147 -13.68 10.74 -15.08
N GLU A 148 -12.48 10.64 -14.54
CA GLU A 148 -12.17 9.77 -13.39
C GLU A 148 -12.99 10.17 -12.16
N PHE A 149 -13.11 11.47 -11.90
CA PHE A 149 -13.84 11.98 -10.76
C PHE A 149 -15.35 11.74 -10.87
N ILE A 150 -15.94 12.02 -12.04
CA ILE A 150 -17.35 11.72 -12.33
C ILE A 150 -17.60 10.22 -12.14
N LYS A 151 -16.68 9.38 -12.60
CA LYS A 151 -16.82 7.93 -12.45
C LYS A 151 -16.82 7.48 -10.98
N ILE A 152 -15.99 8.08 -10.12
CA ILE A 152 -16.06 7.83 -8.67
C ILE A 152 -17.43 8.19 -8.13
N LEU A 153 -17.95 9.36 -8.50
CA LEU A 153 -19.26 9.82 -8.04
C LEU A 153 -20.38 8.87 -8.50
N GLU A 154 -20.36 8.41 -9.74
CA GLU A 154 -21.30 7.40 -10.24
C GLU A 154 -21.23 6.09 -9.44
N LEU A 155 -20.02 5.60 -9.17
CA LEU A 155 -19.80 4.36 -8.43
C LEU A 155 -20.28 4.42 -6.99
N ILE A 156 -20.20 5.59 -6.35
CA ILE A 156 -20.78 5.80 -5.01
C ILE A 156 -22.29 6.05 -5.03
N GLY A 157 -22.91 6.10 -6.20
CA GLY A 157 -24.36 6.21 -6.38
C GLY A 157 -24.87 7.64 -6.60
N VAL A 158 -24.00 8.58 -7.01
CA VAL A 158 -24.41 9.93 -7.38
C VAL A 158 -25.03 9.92 -8.78
N GLU A 159 -26.23 10.47 -8.88
CA GLU A 159 -26.89 10.77 -10.16
C GLU A 159 -26.68 12.25 -10.50
N PHE A 160 -26.55 12.56 -11.81
CA PHE A 160 -26.32 13.90 -12.30
C PHE A 160 -27.49 14.41 -13.12
N SER A 161 -27.86 15.68 -12.92
CA SER A 161 -28.71 16.41 -13.85
C SER A 161 -27.87 17.43 -14.62
N TYR A 162 -28.12 17.54 -15.90
CA TYR A 162 -27.33 18.41 -16.79
C TYR A 162 -28.15 19.64 -17.20
N ASP A 163 -27.48 20.75 -17.39
CA ASP A 163 -28.08 21.97 -17.96
C ASP A 163 -28.23 21.85 -19.48
N SER A 164 -28.80 22.90 -20.10
CA SER A 164 -28.99 22.97 -21.56
C SER A 164 -27.67 22.96 -22.35
N HIS A 165 -26.52 23.19 -21.70
CA HIS A 165 -25.18 23.22 -22.32
C HIS A 165 -24.41 21.92 -22.04
N GLY A 166 -25.07 20.91 -21.41
CA GLY A 166 -24.45 19.63 -21.09
C GLY A 166 -23.49 19.68 -19.88
N LYS A 167 -23.55 20.74 -19.06
CA LYS A 167 -22.79 20.79 -17.80
C LYS A 167 -23.62 20.26 -16.64
N VAL A 168 -22.96 19.59 -15.69
CA VAL A 168 -23.61 19.11 -14.48
C VAL A 168 -24.19 20.31 -13.70
N ASP A 169 -25.51 20.34 -13.53
CA ASP A 169 -26.24 21.36 -12.79
C ASP A 169 -26.53 20.95 -11.35
N LYS A 170 -26.92 19.69 -11.15
CA LYS A 170 -27.25 19.16 -9.81
C LYS A 170 -26.67 17.77 -9.60
N TYR A 171 -26.43 17.49 -8.32
CA TYR A 171 -25.93 16.23 -7.82
C TYR A 171 -27.00 15.63 -6.93
N GLU A 172 -27.34 14.36 -7.12
CA GLU A 172 -28.28 13.63 -6.31
C GLU A 172 -27.62 12.37 -5.75
N LEU A 173 -27.68 12.20 -4.44
CA LEU A 173 -27.28 11.00 -3.75
C LEU A 173 -28.39 10.60 -2.78
N LYS A 174 -29.03 9.47 -3.01
CA LYS A 174 -30.07 8.96 -2.11
C LYS A 174 -29.43 8.45 -0.81
N PRO A 175 -29.97 8.82 0.37
CA PRO A 175 -31.21 9.59 0.58
C PRO A 175 -31.01 11.12 0.66
N HIS A 176 -29.85 11.67 0.33
CA HIS A 176 -29.48 13.07 0.56
C HIS A 176 -30.14 14.09 -0.39
N GLY A 177 -30.88 13.62 -1.41
CA GLY A 177 -31.63 14.45 -2.34
C GLY A 177 -30.79 15.19 -3.38
N SER A 178 -31.46 15.96 -4.25
CA SER A 178 -30.85 16.68 -5.37
C SER A 178 -30.46 18.10 -4.97
N VAL A 179 -29.17 18.46 -5.07
CA VAL A 179 -28.63 19.74 -4.61
C VAL A 179 -27.56 20.31 -5.58
N LYS A 180 -27.29 21.60 -5.49
CA LYS A 180 -26.20 22.27 -6.20
C LYS A 180 -24.82 21.86 -5.64
N LEU A 181 -23.78 22.00 -6.45
CA LEU A 181 -22.41 21.59 -6.14
C LEU A 181 -21.92 22.01 -4.75
N LYS A 182 -22.09 23.29 -4.36
CA LYS A 182 -21.61 23.77 -3.07
C LYS A 182 -22.26 23.04 -1.89
N THR A 183 -23.57 22.91 -1.93
CA THR A 183 -24.34 22.18 -0.89
C THR A 183 -23.99 20.70 -0.91
N PHE A 184 -23.71 20.12 -2.08
CA PHE A 184 -23.30 18.72 -2.19
C PHE A 184 -21.91 18.51 -1.57
N GLN A 185 -20.97 19.44 -1.81
CA GLN A 185 -19.66 19.42 -1.17
C GLN A 185 -19.75 19.48 0.36
N GLU A 186 -20.61 20.35 0.89
CA GLU A 186 -20.83 20.48 2.34
C GLU A 186 -21.39 19.18 2.93
N LYS A 187 -22.37 18.57 2.27
CA LYS A 187 -23.01 17.32 2.68
C LYS A 187 -22.09 16.11 2.69
N LEU A 188 -21.07 16.09 1.84
CA LEU A 188 -20.11 15.00 1.74
C LEU A 188 -18.73 15.34 2.33
N SER A 189 -18.65 16.35 3.19
CA SER A 189 -17.40 16.83 3.79
C SER A 189 -16.64 15.71 4.55
N PHE A 190 -17.35 14.74 5.12
CA PHE A 190 -16.79 13.59 5.82
C PHE A 190 -16.01 12.60 4.91
N LEU A 191 -16.14 12.72 3.58
CA LEU A 191 -15.37 11.90 2.63
C LEU A 191 -13.98 12.46 2.33
N ASN A 192 -13.65 13.66 2.86
CA ASN A 192 -12.34 14.29 2.64
C ASN A 192 -11.93 14.40 1.17
N PHE A 193 -12.87 14.64 0.27
CA PHE A 193 -12.59 14.99 -1.11
C PHE A 193 -13.12 16.38 -1.46
N ASP A 194 -12.56 17.02 -2.47
CA ASP A 194 -12.98 18.33 -2.97
C ASP A 194 -13.55 18.19 -4.38
N LEU A 195 -14.85 18.49 -4.50
CA LEU A 195 -15.58 18.42 -5.77
C LEU A 195 -15.12 19.48 -6.76
N ILE A 196 -14.71 20.65 -6.27
CA ILE A 196 -14.30 21.78 -7.11
C ILE A 196 -12.91 21.51 -7.71
N ASN A 197 -11.97 21.10 -6.87
CA ASN A 197 -10.59 20.81 -7.26
C ASN A 197 -10.39 19.36 -7.69
N ARG A 198 -11.45 18.53 -7.63
CA ARG A 198 -11.44 17.10 -7.97
C ARG A 198 -10.32 16.35 -7.28
N THR A 199 -10.20 16.56 -5.97
CA THR A 199 -9.18 15.88 -5.18
C THR A 199 -9.76 14.68 -4.44
N ILE A 200 -8.93 13.66 -4.29
CA ILE A 200 -9.25 12.43 -3.59
C ILE A 200 -8.20 12.09 -2.54
N LYS A 201 -8.60 11.29 -1.54
CA LYS A 201 -7.75 10.65 -0.53
C LYS A 201 -8.14 9.18 -0.40
N ILE A 202 -7.23 8.33 0.02
CA ILE A 202 -7.58 6.97 0.41
C ILE A 202 -8.14 7.01 1.84
N PRO A 203 -9.36 6.49 2.08
CA PRO A 203 -9.99 6.51 3.39
C PRO A 203 -9.47 5.39 4.32
N PRO A 204 -9.69 5.50 5.65
CA PRO A 204 -9.17 4.57 6.65
C PRO A 204 -9.77 3.16 6.57
N ASN A 205 -10.91 2.99 5.92
CA ASN A 205 -11.52 1.68 5.70
C ASN A 205 -11.04 0.98 4.42
N LEU A 206 -10.10 1.57 3.64
CA LEU A 206 -9.47 0.92 2.49
C LEU A 206 -8.08 0.42 2.84
N SER A 207 -7.91 -0.89 2.89
CA SER A 207 -6.63 -1.58 3.01
C SER A 207 -6.09 -2.00 1.65
N ILE A 208 -4.76 -2.01 1.50
CA ILE A 208 -4.10 -2.50 0.28
C ILE A 208 -3.10 -3.58 0.70
N VAL A 209 -3.30 -4.80 0.19
CA VAL A 209 -2.43 -5.94 0.50
C VAL A 209 -1.89 -6.50 -0.80
N ALA A 210 -0.59 -6.74 -0.85
CA ALA A 210 0.03 -7.26 -2.05
C ALA A 210 0.87 -8.51 -1.77
N THR A 211 1.07 -9.33 -2.81
CA THR A 211 2.05 -10.43 -2.78
C THR A 211 3.23 -10.14 -3.69
N MET A 212 4.38 -10.68 -3.34
CA MET A 212 5.60 -10.56 -4.12
C MET A 212 6.42 -11.86 -4.06
N ASN A 213 6.86 -12.35 -5.21
CA ASN A 213 7.88 -13.38 -5.27
C ASN A 213 9.28 -12.76 -5.33
N THR A 214 10.22 -13.31 -4.55
CA THR A 214 11.59 -12.78 -4.45
C THR A 214 12.56 -13.38 -5.48
N SER A 215 12.17 -14.47 -6.16
CA SER A 215 13.05 -15.28 -6.99
C SER A 215 12.78 -15.23 -8.50
N ASP A 216 11.80 -14.44 -8.95
CA ASP A 216 11.46 -14.40 -10.38
C ASP A 216 12.44 -13.53 -11.20
N SER A 217 12.82 -14.01 -12.38
CA SER A 217 13.74 -13.32 -13.30
C SER A 217 13.13 -12.11 -14.04
N SER A 218 11.81 -11.98 -14.06
CA SER A 218 11.07 -10.90 -14.72
C SER A 218 10.49 -9.89 -13.71
N ILE A 219 11.36 -9.38 -12.85
CA ILE A 219 10.95 -8.47 -11.75
C ILE A 219 11.27 -7.03 -12.14
N TYR A 220 10.27 -6.14 -12.00
CA TYR A 220 10.52 -4.71 -12.03
C TYR A 220 11.07 -4.24 -10.68
N TYR A 221 12.11 -3.43 -10.75
CA TYR A 221 12.69 -2.83 -9.55
C TYR A 221 11.72 -1.82 -8.93
N MET A 222 11.43 -1.99 -7.66
CA MET A 222 10.69 -1.00 -6.87
C MET A 222 11.68 -0.08 -6.17
N ASP A 223 11.55 1.23 -6.37
CA ASP A 223 12.42 2.21 -5.74
C ASP A 223 12.21 2.28 -4.21
N SER A 224 13.14 2.93 -3.53
CA SER A 224 13.12 3.05 -2.06
C SER A 224 11.94 3.89 -1.57
N ALA A 225 11.51 4.90 -2.36
CA ALA A 225 10.37 5.74 -2.02
C ALA A 225 9.06 4.95 -2.06
N PHE A 226 8.90 4.03 -3.02
CA PHE A 226 7.78 3.12 -3.07
C PHE A 226 7.80 2.12 -1.90
N LYS A 227 8.97 1.47 -1.69
CA LYS A 227 9.13 0.45 -0.64
C LYS A 227 8.87 0.98 0.77
N ARG A 228 9.27 2.20 1.10
CA ARG A 228 9.11 2.78 2.45
C ARG A 228 7.65 2.96 2.88
N ARG A 229 6.72 3.05 1.94
CA ARG A 229 5.29 3.27 2.19
C ARG A 229 4.54 2.00 2.58
N TRP A 230 5.21 0.85 2.48
CA TRP A 230 4.62 -0.44 2.76
C TRP A 230 5.16 -1.04 4.05
N GLU A 231 4.29 -1.76 4.75
CA GLU A 231 4.72 -2.77 5.69
C GLU A 231 5.11 -4.03 4.92
N TRP A 232 6.14 -4.72 5.40
CA TRP A 232 6.66 -5.92 4.77
C TRP A 232 6.48 -7.11 5.70
N GLU A 233 6.08 -8.26 5.15
CA GLU A 233 5.94 -9.49 5.90
C GLU A 233 6.54 -10.65 5.12
N PHE A 234 7.64 -11.21 5.63
CA PHE A 234 8.29 -12.36 5.03
C PHE A 234 7.53 -13.63 5.38
N ILE A 235 7.23 -14.46 4.36
CA ILE A 235 6.60 -15.77 4.51
C ILE A 235 7.61 -16.82 4.09
N ASP A 236 8.04 -17.62 5.05
CA ASP A 236 9.01 -18.69 4.84
C ASP A 236 8.38 -19.92 4.16
N ILE A 237 9.23 -20.87 3.77
CA ILE A 237 8.85 -22.09 3.03
C ILE A 237 7.85 -22.96 3.81
N ASP A 238 7.86 -22.89 5.14
CA ASP A 238 6.91 -23.60 5.99
C ASP A 238 5.57 -22.84 6.19
N SER A 239 5.33 -21.82 5.39
CA SER A 239 4.14 -20.94 5.43
C SER A 239 4.00 -20.14 6.73
N LYS A 240 5.04 -20.09 7.55
CA LYS A 240 5.06 -19.25 8.75
C LYS A 240 5.64 -17.88 8.44
N SER A 241 5.11 -16.88 9.10
CA SER A 241 5.75 -15.58 9.17
C SER A 241 6.85 -15.65 10.20
N ILE A 242 8.10 -15.39 9.79
CA ILE A 242 9.17 -15.15 10.75
C ILE A 242 8.95 -13.75 11.30
N CYS A 243 8.35 -13.66 12.47
CA CYS A 243 8.09 -12.38 13.13
C CYS A 243 8.64 -12.44 14.56
N PHE A 244 9.71 -11.69 14.79
CA PHE A 244 10.25 -11.53 16.14
C PHE A 244 9.42 -10.50 16.91
N GLU A 245 8.85 -10.92 18.03
CA GLU A 245 8.11 -10.04 18.92
C GLU A 245 9.06 -9.20 19.77
N GLY A 246 8.56 -8.08 20.27
CA GLY A 246 9.25 -7.20 21.19
C GLY A 246 9.76 -5.90 20.56
N ILE A 247 10.16 -5.01 21.46
CA ILE A 247 10.66 -3.66 21.13
C ILE A 247 12.18 -3.75 20.98
N ALA A 248 12.71 -3.27 19.86
CA ALA A 248 14.14 -3.18 19.62
C ALA A 248 14.73 -1.86 20.15
N PHE A 249 13.98 -0.76 19.97
CA PHE A 249 14.35 0.56 20.49
C PHE A 249 13.14 1.20 21.15
N LYS A 250 13.33 1.67 22.39
CA LYS A 250 12.29 2.28 23.22
C LYS A 250 12.14 3.78 23.02
N SER A 251 13.11 4.39 22.35
CA SER A 251 13.13 5.83 22.14
C SER A 251 13.65 6.20 20.75
N ARG A 252 13.22 7.35 20.28
CA ARG A 252 13.67 7.89 18.99
C ARG A 252 15.17 8.16 18.95
N PRO A 253 15.81 8.76 19.96
CA PRO A 253 17.25 8.95 19.98
C PRO A 253 18.07 7.66 19.88
N ASP A 254 17.62 6.57 20.53
CA ASP A 254 18.32 5.27 20.43
C ASP A 254 18.26 4.71 18.99
N TRP A 255 17.14 4.88 18.33
CA TRP A 255 16.97 4.51 16.94
C TRP A 255 17.87 5.37 16.02
N GLU A 256 17.91 6.67 16.21
CA GLU A 256 18.73 7.57 15.40
C GLU A 256 20.22 7.25 15.54
N GLY A 257 20.70 7.01 16.75
CA GLY A 257 22.07 6.55 17.00
C GLY A 257 22.38 5.20 16.33
N PHE A 258 21.42 4.29 16.30
CA PHE A 258 21.57 3.04 15.54
C PHE A 258 21.65 3.29 14.03
N ILE A 259 20.85 4.17 13.47
CA ILE A 259 20.88 4.52 12.04
C ILE A 259 22.19 5.20 11.64
N GLU A 260 22.77 6.03 12.49
CA GLU A 260 24.10 6.61 12.24
C GLU A 260 25.16 5.53 12.09
N LYS A 261 25.20 4.57 13.01
CA LYS A 261 26.12 3.42 12.98
C LYS A 261 25.87 2.51 11.78
N LEU A 262 24.61 2.28 11.44
CA LEU A 262 24.26 1.51 10.25
C LEU A 262 24.74 2.21 8.98
N ASN A 263 24.57 3.51 8.85
CA ASN A 263 25.07 4.28 7.72
C ASN A 263 26.61 4.30 7.67
N ALA A 264 27.30 4.33 8.83
CA ALA A 264 28.74 4.16 8.89
C ALA A 264 29.16 2.78 8.37
N PHE A 265 28.47 1.71 8.77
CA PHE A 265 28.68 0.36 8.23
C PHE A 265 28.44 0.30 6.72
N ILE A 266 27.38 0.90 6.20
CA ILE A 266 27.10 0.96 4.76
C ILE A 266 28.25 1.69 4.04
N LYS A 267 28.67 2.84 4.54
CA LYS A 267 29.77 3.63 3.96
C LYS A 267 31.10 2.89 3.98
N SER A 268 31.43 2.17 5.05
CA SER A 268 32.66 1.38 5.13
C SER A 268 32.74 0.27 4.07
N ASN A 269 31.59 -0.18 3.57
CA ASN A 269 31.48 -1.21 2.54
C ASN A 269 31.17 -0.65 1.14
N HIS A 270 31.49 0.62 0.88
CA HIS A 270 31.17 1.31 -0.38
C HIS A 270 31.64 0.59 -1.66
N LYS A 271 32.71 -0.19 -1.59
CA LYS A 271 33.26 -0.95 -2.73
C LYS A 271 32.30 -2.06 -3.22
N SER A 272 31.46 -2.58 -2.31
CA SER A 272 30.44 -3.62 -2.62
C SER A 272 29.08 -3.01 -2.96
N ILE A 273 28.91 -1.69 -2.92
CA ILE A 273 27.60 -1.03 -3.04
C ILE A 273 27.64 -0.04 -4.21
N ARG A 274 26.70 -0.16 -5.14
CA ARG A 274 26.53 0.81 -6.22
C ARG A 274 25.50 1.87 -5.83
N GLY A 275 25.83 3.17 -6.07
CA GLY A 275 24.93 4.29 -5.76
C GLY A 275 24.71 4.46 -4.26
N ILE A 276 25.77 4.62 -3.51
CA ILE A 276 25.78 4.59 -2.05
C ILE A 276 24.94 5.71 -1.41
N GLU A 277 24.78 6.86 -2.10
CA GLU A 277 23.95 7.98 -1.65
C GLU A 277 22.50 7.54 -1.46
N ASP A 278 21.97 6.78 -2.43
CA ASP A 278 20.59 6.27 -2.42
C ASP A 278 20.40 5.05 -1.51
N LYS A 279 21.48 4.53 -0.94
CA LYS A 279 21.49 3.33 -0.08
C LYS A 279 21.58 3.63 1.39
N GLN A 280 21.79 4.88 1.76
CA GLN A 280 21.77 5.30 3.16
C GLN A 280 20.32 5.32 3.70
N VAL A 281 20.19 5.03 4.97
CA VAL A 281 18.91 4.95 5.67
C VAL A 281 18.67 6.27 6.43
N GLY A 282 17.54 6.91 6.18
CA GLY A 282 17.12 8.09 6.94
C GLY A 282 16.44 7.70 8.25
N TYR A 283 16.41 8.61 9.21
CA TYR A 283 15.79 8.38 10.54
C TYR A 283 14.30 7.98 10.43
N TYR A 284 13.56 8.54 9.49
CA TYR A 284 12.13 8.25 9.26
C TYR A 284 11.87 7.03 8.36
N PHE A 285 12.88 6.18 8.12
CA PHE A 285 12.69 4.93 7.40
C PHE A 285 11.69 4.00 8.09
N ILE A 286 11.73 3.98 9.42
CA ILE A 286 10.69 3.41 10.28
C ILE A 286 10.14 4.55 11.14
N LYS A 287 8.81 4.73 11.12
CA LYS A 287 8.09 5.76 11.88
C LYS A 287 7.80 5.27 13.30
N GLY A 288 7.52 6.22 14.20
CA GLY A 288 7.16 5.97 15.60
C GLY A 288 8.33 6.17 16.58
N ASP A 289 8.02 6.31 17.84
CA ASP A 289 9.00 6.49 18.91
C ASP A 289 9.55 5.14 19.38
N GLU A 290 8.69 4.13 19.44
CA GLU A 290 9.09 2.76 19.71
C GLU A 290 9.25 1.98 18.40
N ILE A 291 10.40 1.31 18.23
CA ILE A 291 10.69 0.50 17.05
C ILE A 291 10.67 -0.98 17.42
N LYS A 292 9.73 -1.70 16.80
CA LYS A 292 9.57 -3.16 16.99
C LYS A 292 10.64 -3.94 16.24
N LYS A 293 11.06 -5.08 16.78
CA LYS A 293 11.99 -6.00 16.11
C LYS A 293 11.47 -6.46 14.74
N SER A 294 10.18 -6.73 14.62
CA SER A 294 9.53 -7.10 13.37
C SER A 294 9.66 -6.03 12.27
N CYS A 295 9.64 -4.74 12.63
CA CYS A 295 9.87 -3.67 11.66
C CYS A 295 11.33 -3.63 11.17
N ILE A 296 12.29 -3.91 12.05
CA ILE A 296 13.70 -4.01 11.65
C ILE A 296 13.88 -5.21 10.74
N GLN A 297 13.40 -6.37 11.13
CA GLN A 297 13.49 -7.61 10.39
C GLN A 297 12.89 -7.49 8.99
N ASN A 298 11.61 -7.15 8.92
CA ASN A 298 10.85 -7.22 7.68
C ASN A 298 11.08 -6.02 6.75
N LYS A 299 11.42 -4.85 7.28
CA LYS A 299 11.59 -3.63 6.49
C LYS A 299 13.07 -3.25 6.31
N LEU A 300 13.81 -3.08 7.40
CA LEU A 300 15.20 -2.64 7.32
C LEU A 300 16.14 -3.73 6.80
N MET A 301 16.09 -4.92 7.38
CA MET A 301 16.95 -6.02 6.93
C MET A 301 16.62 -6.46 5.51
N PHE A 302 15.32 -6.44 5.13
CA PHE A 302 14.95 -6.69 3.74
C PHE A 302 15.49 -5.61 2.79
N PHE A 303 15.45 -4.34 3.16
CA PHE A 303 16.07 -3.26 2.38
C PHE A 303 17.57 -3.46 2.22
N LEU A 304 18.27 -3.82 3.29
CA LEU A 304 19.71 -4.14 3.23
C LEU A 304 19.98 -5.32 2.31
N TRP A 305 19.20 -6.38 2.42
CA TRP A 305 19.35 -7.60 1.62
C TRP A 305 19.08 -7.37 0.13
N ASP A 306 17.95 -6.75 -0.18
CA ASP A 306 17.43 -6.64 -1.53
C ASP A 306 17.98 -5.41 -2.28
N SER A 307 18.26 -4.32 -1.56
CA SER A 307 18.60 -3.05 -2.21
C SER A 307 20.04 -2.61 -1.98
N VAL A 308 20.59 -2.79 -0.78
CA VAL A 308 21.94 -2.30 -0.44
C VAL A 308 23.00 -3.33 -0.84
N PHE A 309 22.90 -4.53 -0.31
CA PHE A 309 23.86 -5.62 -0.53
C PHE A 309 23.34 -6.66 -1.53
N ASN A 310 22.52 -6.28 -2.49
CA ASN A 310 21.89 -7.18 -3.46
C ASN A 310 22.91 -7.97 -4.31
N ARG A 311 24.07 -7.39 -4.58
CA ARG A 311 25.13 -7.98 -5.41
C ARG A 311 26.18 -8.75 -4.63
N ASP A 312 26.43 -8.34 -3.40
CA ASP A 312 27.49 -8.92 -2.56
C ASP A 312 26.99 -8.98 -1.11
N LYS A 313 26.81 -10.17 -0.61
CA LYS A 313 26.38 -10.45 0.77
C LYS A 313 27.55 -10.54 1.77
N LYS A 314 28.80 -10.56 1.29
CA LYS A 314 30.00 -10.68 2.16
C LYS A 314 30.05 -9.68 3.31
N PRO A 315 29.67 -8.39 3.11
CA PRO A 315 29.62 -7.46 4.23
C PRO A 315 28.68 -7.90 5.35
N LEU A 316 27.50 -8.43 5.02
CA LEU A 316 26.54 -8.94 6.00
C LEU A 316 27.06 -10.20 6.70
N VAL A 317 27.67 -11.12 5.95
CA VAL A 317 28.31 -12.32 6.50
C VAL A 317 29.43 -11.94 7.49
N SER A 318 30.30 -11.02 7.09
CA SER A 318 31.38 -10.51 7.95
C SER A 318 30.87 -9.83 9.21
N LEU A 319 29.77 -9.06 9.09
CA LEU A 319 29.14 -8.39 10.24
C LEU A 319 28.61 -9.43 11.25
N LEU A 320 27.89 -10.44 10.77
CA LEU A 320 27.21 -11.41 11.64
C LEU A 320 28.17 -12.44 12.25
N TYR A 321 29.08 -12.96 11.43
CA TYR A 321 29.92 -14.10 11.80
C TYR A 321 31.39 -13.78 12.00
N GLY A 322 31.84 -12.55 11.71
CA GLY A 322 33.24 -12.14 11.84
C GLY A 322 34.19 -12.72 10.80
N ASP A 323 33.73 -13.64 9.96
CA ASP A 323 34.51 -14.31 8.91
C ASP A 323 33.76 -14.27 7.57
N LYS A 324 34.42 -13.73 6.55
CA LYS A 324 33.86 -13.64 5.18
C LYS A 324 33.70 -15.01 4.51
N ASN A 325 34.40 -16.03 4.98
CA ASN A 325 34.34 -17.37 4.42
C ASN A 325 33.11 -18.18 4.86
N LYS A 326 32.30 -17.64 5.76
CA LYS A 326 31.05 -18.24 6.23
C LYS A 326 29.84 -17.90 5.35
N GLU A 327 30.04 -17.64 4.08
CA GLU A 327 28.97 -17.32 3.13
C GLU A 327 27.87 -18.39 3.06
N HIS A 328 28.23 -19.63 3.29
CA HIS A 328 27.28 -20.76 3.33
C HIS A 328 26.27 -20.71 4.48
N GLU A 329 26.47 -19.86 5.48
CA GLU A 329 25.53 -19.65 6.60
C GLU A 329 24.49 -18.55 6.32
N LEU A 330 24.63 -17.79 5.22
CA LEU A 330 23.74 -16.70 4.87
C LEU A 330 23.37 -16.79 3.38
N ILE A 331 22.52 -17.76 3.04
CA ILE A 331 22.16 -18.06 1.64
C ILE A 331 20.86 -17.39 1.24
N THR A 332 19.87 -17.37 2.15
CA THR A 332 18.53 -16.84 1.90
C THR A 332 18.25 -15.61 2.75
N PHE A 333 17.22 -14.84 2.39
CA PHE A 333 16.73 -13.79 3.27
C PHE A 333 16.21 -14.37 4.60
N GLY A 334 15.63 -15.57 4.59
CA GLY A 334 15.18 -16.26 5.79
C GLY A 334 16.31 -16.43 6.80
N ASP A 335 17.51 -16.88 6.35
CA ASP A 335 18.69 -17.01 7.21
C ASP A 335 19.09 -15.68 7.83
N PHE A 336 19.05 -14.60 7.03
CA PHE A 336 19.34 -13.25 7.53
C PHE A 336 18.26 -12.76 8.52
N ALA A 337 17.00 -12.94 8.19
CA ALA A 337 15.87 -12.50 9.01
C ALA A 337 15.87 -13.13 10.41
N GLN A 338 16.35 -14.37 10.54
CA GLN A 338 16.48 -15.05 11.83
C GLN A 338 17.56 -14.42 12.73
N GLN A 339 18.49 -13.65 12.17
CA GLN A 339 19.61 -13.02 12.90
C GLN A 339 19.30 -11.61 13.40
N VAL A 340 18.04 -11.23 13.54
CA VAL A 340 17.67 -9.83 13.86
C VAL A 340 18.32 -9.31 15.14
N ASP A 341 18.38 -10.10 16.18
CA ASP A 341 18.99 -9.70 17.48
C ASP A 341 20.51 -9.54 17.32
N THR A 342 21.19 -10.51 16.72
CA THR A 342 22.63 -10.44 16.42
C THR A 342 22.94 -9.26 15.51
N PHE A 343 22.12 -9.00 14.49
CA PHE A 343 22.28 -7.86 13.61
C PHE A 343 22.21 -6.52 14.36
N ILE A 344 21.22 -6.36 15.24
CA ILE A 344 21.06 -5.15 16.04
C ILE A 344 22.28 -4.94 16.95
N GLU A 345 22.74 -5.98 17.64
CA GLU A 345 23.90 -5.94 18.54
C GLU A 345 25.18 -5.58 17.78
N LYS A 346 25.42 -6.21 16.64
CA LYS A 346 26.63 -5.97 15.83
C LYS A 346 26.68 -4.55 15.26
N ILE A 347 25.57 -4.01 14.81
CA ILE A 347 25.51 -2.61 14.37
C ILE A 347 25.69 -1.64 15.56
N LYS A 348 25.10 -1.94 16.71
CA LYS A 348 25.31 -1.12 17.92
C LYS A 348 26.77 -1.09 18.38
N SER A 349 27.54 -2.11 18.11
CA SER A 349 28.97 -2.21 18.45
C SER A 349 29.89 -1.70 17.34
N PHE A 350 29.37 -1.38 16.16
CA PHE A 350 30.11 -0.80 15.04
C PHE A 350 30.41 0.68 15.31
#